data_53357b1cee5b39487f7ddd71871dc94e
#
_entry.id   53357b1cee5b39487f7ddd71871dc94e
#
_cell.length_a   1.000
_cell.length_b   1.000
_cell.length_c   1.000
_cell.angle_alpha   90.00
_cell.angle_beta   90.00
_cell.angle_gamma   90.00
#
_symmetry.space_group_name_H-M   'P 1'
#
loop_
_entity.id
_entity.type
_entity.pdbx_description
1 polymer ?
#
loop_
_entity_poly.entity_id
_entity_poly.type
_entity_poly.pdbx_seq_one_letter_code
_entity_poly.pdbx_strand_id
1 'polypeptide(L)'
;MIARTQIVEASVPRLAPHVRLRFDQPRDQWVLLAPERLFVLDPIALAVIERCKGERTVAAIVDDLAATYDAPRAQVLQDVQALLQGLADKGVVAAS
;
A
#
# COMPACT_ATOMS: atom_id res chain seq x y z
N MET A 1 -6.62 -1.82 -25.62
CA MET A 1 -6.96 -2.32 -24.28
C MET A 1 -5.85 -2.01 -23.32
N ILE A 2 -6.18 -1.44 -22.18
CA ILE A 2 -5.19 -1.09 -21.18
C ILE A 2 -5.06 -2.26 -20.21
N ALA A 3 -3.84 -2.74 -20.01
CA ALA A 3 -3.59 -3.82 -19.08
C ALA A 3 -3.73 -3.31 -17.64
N ARG A 4 -4.42 -4.08 -16.82
CA ARG A 4 -4.53 -3.80 -15.39
C ARG A 4 -3.20 -4.10 -14.70
N THR A 5 -2.77 -3.20 -13.82
CA THR A 5 -1.61 -3.47 -12.97
C THR A 5 -1.97 -4.58 -11.99
N GLN A 6 -1.25 -5.69 -12.04
CA GLN A 6 -1.42 -6.77 -11.07
C GLN A 6 -0.34 -6.70 -10.01
N ILE A 7 -0.77 -6.72 -8.76
CA ILE A 7 0.14 -6.73 -7.62
C ILE A 7 0.43 -8.18 -7.25
N VAL A 8 1.68 -8.57 -7.42
CA VAL A 8 2.16 -9.92 -7.09
C VAL A 8 3.35 -9.81 -6.13
N GLU A 9 3.84 -10.93 -5.62
CA GLU A 9 4.93 -10.90 -4.64
C GLU A 9 6.21 -10.26 -5.19
N ALA A 10 6.46 -10.36 -6.48
CA ALA A 10 7.65 -9.76 -7.10
C ALA A 10 7.47 -8.29 -7.44
N SER A 11 6.27 -7.75 -7.31
CA SER A 11 6.02 -6.33 -7.59
C SER A 11 6.76 -5.45 -6.59
N VAL A 12 7.26 -4.32 -7.08
CA VAL A 12 7.89 -3.30 -6.22
C VAL A 12 6.95 -2.09 -6.18
N PRO A 13 6.14 -1.97 -5.12
CA PRO A 13 5.12 -0.92 -5.07
C PRO A 13 5.68 0.42 -4.61
N ARG A 14 5.06 1.47 -5.12
CA ARG A 14 5.32 2.85 -4.72
C ARG A 14 4.05 3.65 -4.88
N LEU A 15 3.98 4.80 -4.22
CA LEU A 15 2.89 5.73 -4.44
C LEU A 15 3.00 6.32 -5.86
N ALA A 16 1.87 6.48 -6.52
CA ALA A 16 1.80 7.12 -7.82
C ALA A 16 2.22 8.58 -7.70
N PRO A 17 2.69 9.22 -8.80
CA PRO A 17 2.96 10.66 -8.79
C PRO A 17 1.73 11.44 -8.32
N HIS A 18 1.95 12.50 -7.58
CA HIS A 18 0.89 13.37 -7.03
C HIS A 18 0.10 12.76 -5.87
N VAL A 19 0.46 11.57 -5.41
CA VAL A 19 -0.13 10.97 -4.21
C VAL A 19 0.81 11.19 -3.05
N ARG A 20 0.25 11.63 -1.91
CA ARG A 20 1.04 11.95 -0.71
C ARG A 20 0.46 11.30 0.52
N LEU A 21 1.35 10.77 1.35
CA LEU A 21 0.99 10.31 2.69
C LEU A 21 1.05 11.50 3.63
N ARG A 22 -0.01 11.73 4.38
CA ARG A 22 -0.10 12.91 5.24
C ARG A 22 -0.90 12.61 6.50
N PHE A 23 -0.51 13.25 7.61
CA PHE A 23 -1.30 13.20 8.83
C PHE A 23 -2.36 14.31 8.79
N ASP A 24 -3.62 13.93 8.93
CA ASP A 24 -4.75 14.86 8.94
C ASP A 24 -5.10 15.16 10.40
N GLN A 25 -4.71 16.34 10.90
CA GLN A 25 -4.93 16.71 12.28
C GLN A 25 -6.41 16.80 12.67
N PRO A 26 -7.28 17.42 11.86
CA PRO A 26 -8.70 17.46 12.22
C PRO A 26 -9.33 16.08 12.39
N ARG A 27 -8.91 15.09 11.60
CA ARG A 27 -9.39 13.72 11.72
C ARG A 27 -8.59 12.87 12.70
N ASP A 28 -7.40 13.34 13.09
CA ASP A 28 -6.45 12.58 13.90
C ASP A 28 -6.16 11.23 13.24
N GLN A 29 -5.95 11.24 11.94
CA GLN A 29 -5.72 10.04 11.14
C GLN A 29 -4.71 10.29 10.03
N TRP A 30 -4.02 9.23 9.61
CA TRP A 30 -3.19 9.28 8.42
C TRP A 30 -4.05 9.07 7.17
N VAL A 31 -3.73 9.79 6.13
CA VAL A 31 -4.48 9.77 4.87
C VAL A 31 -3.53 9.72 3.69
N LEU A 32 -4.01 9.16 2.58
CA LEU A 32 -3.41 9.35 1.27
C LEU A 32 -4.19 10.43 0.55
N LEU A 33 -3.47 11.46 0.11
CA LEU A 33 -4.04 12.53 -0.70
C LEU A 33 -3.70 12.30 -2.15
N ALA A 34 -4.71 12.18 -2.97
CA ALA A 34 -4.61 12.11 -4.43
C ALA A 34 -5.43 13.24 -5.02
N PRO A 35 -5.23 13.60 -6.30
CA PRO A 35 -6.08 14.60 -6.92
C PRO A 35 -7.55 14.23 -6.78
N GLU A 36 -8.33 15.11 -6.16
CA GLU A 36 -9.77 14.97 -5.96
C GLU A 36 -10.20 13.78 -5.10
N ARG A 37 -9.25 13.11 -4.42
CA ARG A 37 -9.54 11.95 -3.57
C ARG A 37 -8.76 11.99 -2.27
N LEU A 38 -9.34 11.41 -1.25
CA LEU A 38 -8.70 11.22 0.04
C LEU A 38 -9.03 9.82 0.54
N PHE A 39 -8.02 9.10 1.00
CA PHE A 39 -8.17 7.74 1.55
C PHE A 39 -7.71 7.75 2.99
N VAL A 40 -8.61 7.41 3.92
CA VAL A 40 -8.26 7.28 5.32
C VAL A 40 -7.60 5.93 5.54
N LEU A 41 -6.46 5.93 6.22
CA LEU A 41 -5.68 4.71 6.47
C LEU A 41 -5.85 4.27 7.92
N ASP A 42 -6.23 3.01 8.12
CA ASP A 42 -6.13 2.43 9.45
C ASP A 42 -4.64 2.12 9.75
N PRO A 43 -4.29 1.74 11.00
CA PRO A 43 -2.89 1.49 11.34
C PRO A 43 -2.22 0.44 10.48
N ILE A 44 -2.94 -0.59 10.06
CA ILE A 44 -2.37 -1.66 9.22
C ILE A 44 -2.10 -1.14 7.81
N ALA A 45 -3.06 -0.43 7.22
CA ALA A 45 -2.87 0.18 5.91
C ALA A 45 -1.71 1.17 5.92
N LEU A 46 -1.58 1.98 6.97
CA LEU A 46 -0.47 2.90 7.14
C LEU A 46 0.87 2.15 7.13
N ALA A 47 0.96 1.05 7.88
CA ALA A 47 2.19 0.26 7.96
C ALA A 47 2.60 -0.28 6.59
N VAL A 48 1.63 -0.70 5.77
CA VAL A 48 1.89 -1.16 4.41
C VAL A 48 2.39 0.00 3.55
N ILE A 49 1.68 1.12 3.56
CA ILE A 49 2.01 2.27 2.72
C ILE A 49 3.37 2.87 3.05
N GLU A 50 3.74 2.90 4.32
CA GLU A 50 5.04 3.40 4.75
C GLU A 50 6.21 2.62 4.14
N ARG A 51 5.97 1.39 3.73
CA ARG A 51 6.97 0.51 3.12
C ARG A 51 6.96 0.53 1.60
N CYS A 52 6.00 1.25 0.99
CA CYS A 52 5.83 1.31 -0.46
C CYS A 52 6.58 2.50 -1.06
N LYS A 53 7.90 2.39 -1.10
CA LYS A 53 8.78 3.49 -1.57
C LYS A 53 9.51 3.16 -2.87
N GLY A 54 9.09 2.09 -3.55
CA GLY A 54 9.76 1.68 -4.78
C GLY A 54 11.09 0.99 -4.56
N GLU A 55 11.34 0.49 -3.35
CA GLU A 55 12.62 -0.12 -2.97
C GLU A 55 12.51 -1.60 -2.62
N ARG A 56 11.33 -2.05 -2.21
CA ARG A 56 11.11 -3.43 -1.74
C ARG A 56 10.04 -4.11 -2.56
N THR A 57 10.18 -5.43 -2.70
CA THR A 57 9.10 -6.24 -3.28
C THR A 57 7.96 -6.41 -2.26
N VAL A 58 6.79 -6.75 -2.78
CA VAL A 58 5.66 -7.12 -1.92
C VAL A 58 6.06 -8.26 -0.98
N ALA A 59 6.80 -9.26 -1.47
CA ALA A 59 7.26 -10.37 -0.64
C ALA A 59 8.07 -9.87 0.55
N ALA A 60 9.00 -8.94 0.34
CA ALA A 60 9.82 -8.38 1.42
C ALA A 60 8.98 -7.58 2.41
N ILE A 61 8.01 -6.81 1.92
CA ILE A 61 7.09 -6.05 2.77
C ILE A 61 6.28 -7.02 3.64
N VAL A 62 5.75 -8.09 3.05
CA VAL A 62 4.98 -9.10 3.77
C VAL A 62 5.82 -9.77 4.84
N ASP A 63 7.07 -10.15 4.52
CA ASP A 63 7.96 -10.77 5.50
C ASP A 63 8.20 -9.84 6.70
N ASP A 64 8.44 -8.57 6.44
CA ASP A 64 8.65 -7.57 7.48
C ASP A 64 7.41 -7.40 8.37
N LEU A 65 6.24 -7.26 7.75
CA LEU A 65 4.99 -7.09 8.49
C LEU A 65 4.61 -8.33 9.28
N ALA A 66 4.79 -9.52 8.71
CA ALA A 66 4.50 -10.77 9.40
C ALA A 66 5.36 -10.91 10.65
N ALA A 67 6.64 -10.54 10.57
CA ALA A 67 7.53 -10.56 11.72
C ALA A 67 7.16 -9.49 12.74
N THR A 68 6.89 -8.28 12.28
CA THR A 68 6.59 -7.13 13.16
C THR A 68 5.32 -7.36 13.97
N TYR A 69 4.29 -7.94 13.36
CA TYR A 69 3.00 -8.14 14.01
C TYR A 69 2.78 -9.58 14.49
N ASP A 70 3.81 -10.43 14.36
CA ASP A 70 3.72 -11.85 14.73
C ASP A 70 2.45 -12.49 14.14
N ALA A 71 2.27 -12.32 12.83
CA ALA A 71 1.09 -12.77 12.11
C ALA A 71 1.47 -13.81 11.05
N PRO A 72 0.54 -14.72 10.69
CA PRO A 72 0.81 -15.71 9.65
C PRO A 72 1.10 -15.03 8.31
N ARG A 73 2.20 -15.41 7.67
CA ARG A 73 2.64 -14.80 6.41
C ARG A 73 1.58 -14.89 5.31
N ALA A 74 0.91 -16.04 5.21
CA ALA A 74 -0.11 -16.23 4.18
C ALA A 74 -1.27 -15.23 4.33
N GLN A 75 -1.68 -14.97 5.55
CA GLN A 75 -2.74 -14.01 5.83
C GLN A 75 -2.28 -12.58 5.52
N VAL A 76 -1.07 -12.23 5.95
CA VAL A 76 -0.48 -10.92 5.69
C VAL A 76 -0.35 -10.69 4.18
N LEU A 77 0.12 -11.68 3.45
CA LEU A 77 0.25 -11.59 1.99
C LEU A 77 -1.11 -11.31 1.34
N GLN A 78 -2.14 -12.05 1.74
CA GLN A 78 -3.48 -11.86 1.20
C GLN A 78 -3.98 -10.44 1.45
N ASP A 79 -3.83 -9.94 2.67
CA ASP A 79 -4.30 -8.62 3.06
C ASP A 79 -3.52 -7.51 2.35
N VAL A 80 -2.20 -7.65 2.26
CA VAL A 80 -1.35 -6.67 1.58
C VAL A 80 -1.66 -6.62 0.08
N GLN A 81 -1.79 -7.78 -0.56
CA GLN A 81 -2.12 -7.81 -1.98
C GLN A 81 -3.49 -7.19 -2.24
N ALA A 82 -4.49 -7.49 -1.41
CA ALA A 82 -5.83 -6.93 -1.58
C ALA A 82 -5.81 -5.40 -1.45
N LEU A 83 -5.13 -4.89 -0.44
CA LEU A 83 -5.01 -3.44 -0.22
C LEU A 83 -4.31 -2.76 -1.40
N LEU A 84 -3.14 -3.26 -1.77
CA LEU A 84 -2.34 -2.64 -2.83
C LEU A 84 -3.02 -2.78 -4.20
N GLN A 85 -3.69 -3.91 -4.45
CA GLN A 85 -4.42 -4.09 -5.70
C GLN A 85 -5.58 -3.09 -5.80
N GLY A 86 -6.32 -2.89 -4.72
CA GLY A 86 -7.39 -1.90 -4.69
C GLY A 86 -6.89 -0.50 -4.96
N LEU A 87 -5.75 -0.12 -4.37
CA LEU A 87 -5.16 1.20 -4.59
C LEU A 87 -4.55 1.33 -5.98
N ALA A 88 -3.97 0.26 -6.52
CA ALA A 88 -3.45 0.26 -7.89
C ALA A 88 -4.56 0.43 -8.91
N ASP A 89 -5.70 -0.23 -8.68
CA ASP A 89 -6.87 -0.11 -9.55
C ASP A 89 -7.42 1.32 -9.57
N LYS A 90 -7.20 2.06 -8.50
CA LYS A 90 -7.63 3.47 -8.40
C LYS A 90 -6.53 4.44 -8.85
N GLY A 91 -5.40 3.94 -9.32
CA GLY A 91 -4.31 4.77 -9.80
C GLY A 91 -3.48 5.43 -8.69
N VAL A 92 -3.63 4.98 -7.45
CA VAL A 92 -2.95 5.56 -6.27
C VAL A 92 -1.61 4.92 -6.01
N VAL A 93 -1.48 3.64 -6.34
CA VAL A 93 -0.24 2.87 -6.20
C VAL A 93 0.22 2.42 -7.58
N ALA A 94 1.52 2.54 -7.83
CA ALA A 94 2.16 2.00 -9.01
C ALA A 94 3.11 0.87 -8.58
N ALA A 95 3.46 0.00 -9.51
CA ALA A 95 4.37 -1.10 -9.25
C ALA A 95 5.26 -1.37 -10.44
N SER A 96 6.49 -1.75 -10.14
CA SER A 96 7.45 -2.16 -11.15
C SER A 96 7.52 -3.67 -11.24
#